data_d8d13d8def6ee5f69d7d38f12d343857
#
_entry.id   d8d13d8def6ee5f69d7d38f12d343857
#
_cell.length_a   1.000
_cell.length_b   1.000
_cell.length_c   1.000
_cell.angle_alpha   90.00
_cell.angle_beta   90.00
_cell.angle_gamma   90.00
#
_symmetry.space_group_name_H-M   'P 1'
#
loop_
_entity.id
_entity.type
_entity.pdbx_description
1 polymer ?
#
loop_
_entity_poly.entity_id
_entity_poly.type
_entity_poly.pdbx_seq_one_letter_code
_entity_poly.pdbx_strand_id
1 'polypeptide(L)'
;GATTIYVTHDQTEAMTLADRIVIMSATKNEAGTGTIGRIEQIGSPEELYNHPVNKFVASFIGSPAMNFFTVTLQDGVLIGDGFKIGLPEGRRKHLEEKGYNGKSFTLGIRPEDIKASQLELDTYPSSIVEAEVVVSELLGAETMLYSKVGNTEFVSRVDARDYHNPGEKVRLTFNLNKAHFFNDETDQSIV
;
A
#
# COMPACT_ATOMS: atom_id res chain seq x y z
N GLY A 1 27.89 -23.92 -4.24
CA GLY A 1 27.31 -22.69 -4.71
C GLY A 1 28.23 -21.50 -4.40
N ALA A 2 28.24 -20.50 -5.27
CA ALA A 2 28.98 -19.29 -5.06
C ALA A 2 28.12 -18.21 -4.40
N THR A 3 28.69 -17.41 -3.51
CA THR A 3 28.05 -16.20 -3.02
C THR A 3 28.14 -15.15 -4.13
N THR A 4 26.99 -14.63 -4.55
CA THR A 4 26.90 -13.66 -5.66
C THR A 4 26.25 -12.39 -5.18
N ILE A 5 26.81 -11.24 -5.54
CA ILE A 5 26.19 -9.92 -5.33
C ILE A 5 25.76 -9.39 -6.70
N TYR A 6 24.48 -9.03 -6.81
CA TYR A 6 23.88 -8.50 -8.01
C TYR A 6 23.28 -7.13 -7.75
N VAL A 7 23.68 -6.13 -8.52
CA VAL A 7 23.19 -4.75 -8.38
C VAL A 7 22.24 -4.47 -9.54
N THR A 8 21.03 -4.08 -9.21
CA THR A 8 19.97 -3.76 -10.19
C THR A 8 19.06 -2.64 -9.67
N HIS A 9 18.41 -1.93 -10.57
CA HIS A 9 17.29 -1.04 -10.26
C HIS A 9 15.93 -1.69 -10.58
N ASP A 10 15.94 -2.92 -11.09
CA ASP A 10 14.74 -3.68 -11.43
C ASP A 10 14.31 -4.56 -10.24
N GLN A 11 13.18 -4.20 -9.61
CA GLN A 11 12.66 -4.96 -8.47
C GLN A 11 12.23 -6.38 -8.85
N THR A 12 11.77 -6.61 -10.09
CA THR A 12 11.35 -7.94 -10.54
C THR A 12 12.54 -8.89 -10.59
N GLU A 13 13.68 -8.43 -11.10
CA GLU A 13 14.93 -9.20 -11.06
C GLU A 13 15.36 -9.49 -9.63
N ALA A 14 15.40 -8.48 -8.78
CA ALA A 14 15.79 -8.63 -7.38
C ALA A 14 14.89 -9.62 -6.64
N MET A 15 13.57 -9.47 -6.76
CA MET A 15 12.59 -10.34 -6.08
C MET A 15 12.62 -11.79 -6.59
N THR A 16 13.01 -12.00 -7.85
CA THR A 16 13.06 -13.33 -8.47
C THR A 16 14.36 -14.08 -8.15
N LEU A 17 15.49 -13.38 -8.16
CA LEU A 17 16.81 -13.99 -8.13
C LEU A 17 17.44 -14.05 -6.73
N ALA A 18 17.08 -13.13 -5.85
CA ALA A 18 17.79 -12.95 -4.60
C ALA A 18 17.23 -13.80 -3.46
N ASP A 19 18.13 -14.33 -2.63
CA ASP A 19 17.79 -14.86 -1.30
C ASP A 19 17.62 -13.73 -0.28
N ARG A 20 18.41 -12.67 -0.45
CA ARG A 20 18.37 -11.45 0.38
C ARG A 20 18.51 -10.23 -0.51
N ILE A 21 17.70 -9.22 -0.21
CA ILE A 21 17.69 -7.94 -0.91
C ILE A 21 18.10 -6.84 0.05
N VAL A 22 18.93 -5.92 -0.43
CA VAL A 22 19.26 -4.66 0.26
C VAL A 22 18.57 -3.53 -0.48
N ILE A 23 17.63 -2.88 0.15
CA ILE A 23 16.98 -1.68 -0.38
C ILE A 23 17.79 -0.46 0.02
N MET A 24 18.18 0.32 -0.98
CA MET A 24 18.99 1.52 -0.79
C MET A 24 18.24 2.76 -1.29
N SER A 25 18.35 3.83 -0.54
CA SER A 25 17.91 5.17 -0.95
C SER A 25 19.10 6.11 -1.02
N ALA A 26 18.89 7.25 -1.64
CA ALA A 26 19.92 8.28 -1.72
C ALA A 26 19.29 9.66 -1.47
N THR A 27 19.91 10.43 -0.59
CA THR A 27 19.50 11.80 -0.28
C THR A 27 20.65 12.76 -0.59
N LYS A 28 20.33 14.01 -0.92
CA LYS A 28 21.36 15.05 -1.04
C LYS A 28 21.97 15.31 0.35
N ASN A 29 23.28 15.54 0.39
CA ASN A 29 23.93 15.99 1.60
C ASN A 29 23.46 17.40 1.98
N GLU A 30 23.71 17.83 3.21
CA GLU A 30 23.30 19.15 3.73
C GLU A 30 23.83 20.31 2.87
N ALA A 31 25.00 20.15 2.26
CA ALA A 31 25.59 21.15 1.39
C ALA A 31 25.02 21.16 -0.03
N GLY A 32 24.17 20.17 -0.40
CA GLY A 32 23.60 20.03 -1.73
C GLY A 32 24.60 19.66 -2.83
N THR A 33 25.84 19.35 -2.46
CA THR A 33 26.96 19.11 -3.40
C THR A 33 27.20 17.62 -3.69
N GLY A 34 26.54 16.75 -2.98
CA GLY A 34 26.71 15.29 -3.14
C GLY A 34 25.50 14.52 -2.66
N THR A 35 25.55 13.21 -2.85
CA THR A 35 24.49 12.28 -2.46
C THR A 35 25.02 11.33 -1.38
N ILE A 36 24.22 11.13 -0.33
CA ILE A 36 24.48 10.15 0.73
C ILE A 36 23.57 8.95 0.49
N GLY A 37 24.17 7.79 0.30
CA GLY A 37 23.46 6.51 0.25
C GLY A 37 23.06 6.04 1.63
N ARG A 38 21.87 5.45 1.74
CA ARG A 38 21.33 4.89 2.97
C ARG A 38 20.76 3.51 2.70
N ILE A 39 21.03 2.57 3.61
CA ILE A 39 20.34 1.27 3.61
C ILE A 39 19.03 1.45 4.35
N GLU A 40 17.92 1.17 3.67
CA GLU A 40 16.57 1.27 4.23
C GLU A 40 16.15 -0.03 4.92
N GLN A 41 16.32 -1.16 4.25
CA GLN A 41 16.01 -2.48 4.80
C GLN A 41 16.83 -3.57 4.12
N ILE A 42 17.12 -4.62 4.88
CA ILE A 42 17.72 -5.86 4.38
C ILE A 42 16.81 -7.00 4.78
N GLY A 43 16.44 -7.85 3.85
CA GLY A 43 15.60 -9.01 4.14
C GLY A 43 15.38 -9.91 2.93
N SER A 44 14.64 -10.99 3.14
CA SER A 44 14.14 -11.82 2.04
C SER A 44 13.11 -11.04 1.20
N PRO A 45 12.86 -11.44 -0.04
CA PRO A 45 11.77 -10.88 -0.84
C PRO A 45 10.43 -10.83 -0.08
N GLU A 46 10.09 -11.91 0.61
CA GLU A 46 8.85 -12.02 1.40
C GLU A 46 8.80 -11.02 2.55
N GLU A 47 9.91 -10.86 3.29
CA GLU A 47 9.97 -9.88 4.39
C GLU A 47 9.79 -8.45 3.90
N LEU A 48 10.45 -8.08 2.81
CA LEU A 48 10.34 -6.74 2.24
C LEU A 48 8.93 -6.43 1.74
N TYR A 49 8.26 -7.43 1.18
CA TYR A 49 6.89 -7.29 0.68
C TYR A 49 5.85 -7.23 1.81
N ASN A 50 5.94 -8.14 2.78
CA ASN A 50 4.96 -8.27 3.86
C ASN A 50 5.24 -7.35 5.06
N HIS A 51 6.50 -7.01 5.31
CA HIS A 51 6.93 -6.24 6.49
C HIS A 51 7.89 -5.09 6.11
N PRO A 52 7.47 -4.18 5.22
CA PRO A 52 8.29 -3.01 4.91
C PRO A 52 8.44 -2.13 6.15
N VAL A 53 9.68 -1.74 6.46
CA VAL A 53 9.98 -0.94 7.67
C VAL A 53 9.53 0.52 7.57
N ASN A 54 9.34 1.01 6.35
CA ASN A 54 8.93 2.39 6.10
C ASN A 54 8.19 2.53 4.77
N LYS A 55 7.65 3.73 4.53
CA LYS A 55 6.96 4.06 3.27
C LYS A 55 7.82 3.91 2.04
N PHE A 56 9.11 4.23 2.15
CA PHE A 56 10.05 4.11 1.01
C PHE A 56 10.12 2.67 0.52
N VAL A 57 10.38 1.71 1.42
CA VAL A 57 10.43 0.28 1.07
C VAL A 57 9.09 -0.19 0.53
N ALA A 58 7.99 0.19 1.18
CA ALA A 58 6.63 -0.17 0.76
C ALA A 58 6.29 0.36 -0.64
N SER A 59 6.74 1.56 -0.98
CA SER A 59 6.53 2.17 -2.29
C SER A 59 7.41 1.57 -3.39
N PHE A 60 8.58 1.05 -3.02
CA PHE A 60 9.54 0.48 -3.97
C PHE A 60 9.22 -0.98 -4.33
N ILE A 61 8.79 -1.78 -3.36
CA ILE A 61 8.50 -3.20 -3.53
C ILE A 61 7.03 -3.40 -3.91
N GLY A 62 6.80 -4.10 -5.00
CA GLY A 62 5.48 -4.39 -5.56
C GLY A 62 5.23 -3.65 -6.87
N SER A 63 4.45 -4.28 -7.77
CA SER A 63 4.06 -3.69 -9.06
C SER A 63 2.59 -4.03 -9.35
N PRO A 64 1.71 -3.02 -9.39
CA PRO A 64 1.94 -1.61 -9.06
C PRO A 64 2.35 -1.39 -7.59
N ALA A 65 2.86 -0.19 -7.31
CA ALA A 65 3.26 0.20 -5.96
C ALA A 65 2.07 0.25 -4.99
N MET A 66 2.37 0.17 -3.68
CA MET A 66 1.37 0.34 -2.62
C MET A 66 0.66 1.69 -2.74
N ASN A 67 -0.64 1.68 -2.52
CA ASN A 67 -1.43 2.90 -2.40
C ASN A 67 -1.28 3.48 -0.99
N PHE A 68 -1.23 4.80 -0.90
CA PHE A 68 -1.16 5.52 0.38
C PHE A 68 -2.30 6.52 0.52
N PHE A 69 -2.92 6.51 1.69
CA PHE A 69 -3.99 7.44 2.05
C PHE A 69 -3.67 8.07 3.40
N THR A 70 -3.84 9.37 3.52
CA THR A 70 -3.82 10.02 4.82
C THR A 70 -5.15 9.79 5.52
N VAL A 71 -5.12 9.22 6.72
CA VAL A 71 -6.32 8.88 7.50
C VAL A 71 -6.18 9.34 8.94
N THR A 72 -7.31 9.54 9.59
CA THR A 72 -7.40 9.77 11.04
C THR A 72 -8.18 8.62 11.66
N LEU A 73 -7.63 8.01 12.71
CA LEU A 73 -8.33 6.99 13.48
C LEU A 73 -9.24 7.65 14.52
N GLN A 74 -10.52 7.32 14.49
CA GLN A 74 -11.49 7.79 15.46
C GLN A 74 -12.45 6.67 15.84
N ASP A 75 -12.32 6.18 17.06
CA ASP A 75 -13.18 5.13 17.64
C ASP A 75 -13.35 3.90 16.72
N GLY A 76 -12.24 3.41 16.20
CA GLY A 76 -12.19 2.23 15.34
C GLY A 76 -12.52 2.48 13.88
N VAL A 77 -12.73 3.72 13.49
CA VAL A 77 -13.00 4.12 12.10
C VAL A 77 -11.81 4.90 11.55
N LEU A 78 -11.35 4.53 10.36
CA LEU A 78 -10.40 5.30 9.58
C LEU A 78 -11.17 6.31 8.71
N ILE A 79 -10.89 7.57 8.93
CA ILE A 79 -11.49 8.69 8.20
C ILE A 79 -10.46 9.24 7.24
N GLY A 80 -10.72 9.11 5.95
CA GLY A 80 -9.91 9.67 4.87
C GLY A 80 -10.67 10.76 4.11
N ASP A 81 -10.04 11.29 3.08
CA ASP A 81 -10.67 12.25 2.17
C ASP A 81 -11.71 11.53 1.27
N GLY A 82 -12.97 11.74 1.59
CA GLY A 82 -14.10 11.18 0.85
C GLY A 82 -14.50 9.75 1.23
N PHE A 83 -13.94 9.18 2.30
CA PHE A 83 -14.32 7.84 2.76
C PHE A 83 -14.18 7.65 4.27
N LYS A 84 -14.93 6.67 4.78
CA LYS A 84 -14.81 6.18 6.16
C LYS A 84 -14.89 4.66 6.13
N ILE A 85 -13.92 3.99 6.75
CA ILE A 85 -13.86 2.54 6.79
C ILE A 85 -13.55 2.04 8.20
N GLY A 86 -14.21 0.94 8.60
CA GLY A 86 -14.04 0.34 9.91
C GLY A 86 -12.84 -0.58 9.97
N LEU A 87 -12.01 -0.43 11.01
CA LEU A 87 -10.91 -1.34 11.26
C LEU A 87 -11.39 -2.65 11.88
N PRO A 88 -10.78 -3.80 11.49
CA PRO A 88 -10.89 -5.02 12.28
C PRO A 88 -10.43 -4.79 13.72
N GLU A 89 -11.08 -5.46 14.68
CA GLU A 89 -10.87 -5.19 16.11
C GLU A 89 -9.41 -5.35 16.55
N GLY A 90 -8.72 -6.39 16.08
CA GLY A 90 -7.30 -6.59 16.41
C GLY A 90 -6.39 -5.45 15.92
N ARG A 91 -6.67 -4.92 14.74
CA ARG A 91 -5.93 -3.78 14.16
C ARG A 91 -6.25 -2.48 14.91
N ARG A 92 -7.52 -2.27 15.23
CA ARG A 92 -7.98 -1.16 16.04
C ARG A 92 -7.28 -1.12 17.39
N LYS A 93 -7.33 -2.24 18.14
CA LYS A 93 -6.72 -2.35 19.46
C LYS A 93 -5.23 -2.04 19.41
N HIS A 94 -4.52 -2.60 18.45
CA HIS A 94 -3.09 -2.36 18.27
C HIS A 94 -2.76 -0.88 18.09
N LEU A 95 -3.47 -0.18 17.20
CA LEU A 95 -3.26 1.25 16.96
C LEU A 95 -3.64 2.11 18.16
N GLU A 96 -4.71 1.77 18.87
CA GLU A 96 -5.13 2.47 20.09
C GLU A 96 -4.10 2.31 21.21
N GLU A 97 -3.56 1.10 21.42
CA GLU A 97 -2.49 0.84 22.38
C GLU A 97 -1.20 1.61 22.07
N LYS A 98 -0.92 1.86 20.80
CA LYS A 98 0.18 2.71 20.33
C LYS A 98 -0.12 4.22 20.43
N GLY A 99 -1.31 4.59 20.87
CA GLY A 99 -1.70 6.00 21.08
C GLY A 99 -2.17 6.74 19.84
N TYR A 100 -2.61 6.01 18.80
CA TYR A 100 -3.03 6.62 17.53
C TYR A 100 -4.51 7.00 17.46
N ASN A 101 -5.33 6.69 18.47
CA ASN A 101 -6.71 7.16 18.49
C ASN A 101 -6.76 8.70 18.50
N GLY A 102 -7.53 9.28 17.59
CA GLY A 102 -7.60 10.72 17.36
C GLY A 102 -6.44 11.31 16.57
N LYS A 103 -5.49 10.49 16.11
CA LYS A 103 -4.32 10.94 15.34
C LYS A 103 -4.38 10.56 13.86
N SER A 104 -3.71 11.37 13.06
CA SER A 104 -3.51 11.09 11.63
C SER A 104 -2.24 10.28 11.41
N PHE A 105 -2.31 9.40 10.41
CA PHE A 105 -1.19 8.61 9.92
C PHE A 105 -1.47 8.17 8.49
N THR A 106 -0.54 7.42 7.88
CA THR A 106 -0.71 6.92 6.52
C THR A 106 -1.20 5.47 6.55
N LEU A 107 -2.30 5.22 5.83
CA LEU A 107 -2.78 3.89 5.47
C LEU A 107 -2.10 3.48 4.16
N GLY A 108 -1.38 2.36 4.18
CA GLY A 108 -0.84 1.72 2.99
C GLY A 108 -1.62 0.45 2.67
N ILE A 109 -2.06 0.31 1.42
CA ILE A 109 -2.74 -0.90 0.96
C ILE A 109 -2.32 -1.22 -0.47
N ARG A 110 -2.01 -2.50 -0.71
CA ARG A 110 -1.58 -2.93 -2.03
C ARG A 110 -2.75 -3.06 -2.98
N PRO A 111 -2.55 -2.85 -4.29
CA PRO A 111 -3.59 -2.98 -5.30
C PRO A 111 -4.32 -4.32 -5.27
N GLU A 112 -3.62 -5.41 -5.01
CA GLU A 112 -4.16 -6.77 -4.90
C GLU A 112 -5.03 -7.02 -3.67
N ASP A 113 -4.97 -6.14 -2.68
CA ASP A 113 -5.77 -6.20 -1.45
C ASP A 113 -7.02 -5.32 -1.49
N ILE A 114 -7.30 -4.72 -2.65
CA ILE A 114 -8.50 -3.96 -2.96
C ILE A 114 -9.31 -4.73 -3.99
N LYS A 115 -10.55 -5.09 -3.66
CA LYS A 115 -11.39 -5.98 -4.48
C LYS A 115 -12.75 -5.37 -4.77
N ALA A 116 -13.37 -5.84 -5.86
CA ALA A 116 -14.65 -5.33 -6.37
C ALA A 116 -15.77 -6.39 -6.45
N SER A 117 -15.44 -7.68 -6.28
CA SER A 117 -16.45 -8.74 -6.41
C SER A 117 -17.51 -8.67 -5.31
N GLN A 118 -18.74 -9.05 -5.64
CA GLN A 118 -19.85 -9.02 -4.68
C GLN A 118 -19.54 -9.88 -3.45
N LEU A 119 -18.90 -11.02 -3.63
CA LEU A 119 -18.52 -11.91 -2.52
C LEU A 119 -17.58 -11.20 -1.52
N GLU A 120 -16.61 -10.46 -2.03
CA GLU A 120 -15.65 -9.73 -1.17
C GLU A 120 -16.28 -8.49 -0.53
N LEU A 121 -17.14 -7.78 -1.26
CA LEU A 121 -17.94 -6.69 -0.69
C LEU A 121 -18.83 -7.18 0.46
N ASP A 122 -19.45 -8.34 0.31
CA ASP A 122 -20.30 -8.94 1.35
C ASP A 122 -19.47 -9.47 2.53
N THR A 123 -18.22 -9.90 2.27
CA THR A 123 -17.30 -10.41 3.30
C THR A 123 -16.72 -9.29 4.15
N TYR A 124 -16.43 -8.14 3.56
CA TYR A 124 -15.83 -6.98 4.23
C TYR A 124 -16.67 -5.70 4.06
N PRO A 125 -17.92 -5.70 4.54
CA PRO A 125 -18.85 -4.59 4.27
C PRO A 125 -18.47 -3.28 4.98
N SER A 126 -17.71 -3.35 6.07
CA SER A 126 -17.27 -2.15 6.82
C SER A 126 -16.11 -1.41 6.16
N SER A 127 -15.47 -2.01 5.17
CA SER A 127 -14.27 -1.48 4.50
C SER A 127 -14.55 -1.05 3.06
N ILE A 128 -15.80 -0.78 2.70
CA ILE A 128 -16.19 -0.40 1.34
C ILE A 128 -15.94 1.09 1.13
N VAL A 129 -15.28 1.39 0.01
CA VAL A 129 -15.04 2.73 -0.50
C VAL A 129 -15.74 2.88 -1.84
N GLU A 130 -16.54 3.93 -2.02
CA GLU A 130 -17.05 4.34 -3.33
C GLU A 130 -16.04 5.26 -4.01
N ALA A 131 -15.65 4.90 -5.23
CA ALA A 131 -14.69 5.66 -6.02
C ALA A 131 -15.19 5.85 -7.45
N GLU A 132 -14.59 6.79 -8.16
CA GLU A 132 -14.82 7.01 -9.59
C GLU A 132 -13.65 6.44 -10.39
N VAL A 133 -13.96 5.63 -11.40
CA VAL A 133 -12.94 5.06 -12.29
C VAL A 133 -12.42 6.13 -13.24
N VAL A 134 -11.11 6.30 -13.28
CA VAL A 134 -10.41 7.24 -14.17
C VAL A 134 -9.92 6.51 -15.42
N VAL A 135 -9.27 5.37 -15.24
CA VAL A 135 -8.76 4.51 -16.31
C VAL A 135 -8.91 3.05 -15.90
N SER A 136 -9.20 2.19 -16.86
CA SER A 136 -9.20 0.73 -16.68
C SER A 136 -8.27 0.09 -17.70
N GLU A 137 -7.41 -0.80 -17.23
CA GLU A 137 -6.53 -1.59 -18.07
C GLU A 137 -6.87 -3.07 -17.93
N LEU A 138 -7.39 -3.66 -19.00
CA LEU A 138 -7.67 -5.10 -19.04
C LEU A 138 -6.37 -5.86 -19.37
N LEU A 139 -5.91 -6.67 -18.43
CA LEU A 139 -4.67 -7.45 -18.52
C LEU A 139 -4.96 -8.96 -18.52
N GLY A 140 -5.78 -9.42 -19.45
CA GLY A 140 -6.16 -10.83 -19.53
C GLY A 140 -7.14 -11.23 -18.42
N ALA A 141 -6.69 -11.98 -17.42
CA ALA A 141 -7.52 -12.43 -16.30
C ALA A 141 -7.79 -11.38 -15.24
N GLU A 142 -7.09 -10.26 -15.30
CA GLU A 142 -7.16 -9.17 -14.31
C GLU A 142 -7.44 -7.84 -14.98
N THR A 143 -7.99 -6.91 -14.21
CA THR A 143 -8.15 -5.50 -14.58
C THR A 143 -7.46 -4.64 -13.52
N MET A 144 -6.66 -3.66 -13.96
CA MET A 144 -6.20 -2.58 -13.13
C MET A 144 -7.20 -1.44 -13.22
N LEU A 145 -7.83 -1.12 -12.10
CA LEU A 145 -8.72 0.04 -11.98
C LEU A 145 -7.95 1.19 -11.34
N TYR A 146 -7.70 2.23 -12.12
CA TYR A 146 -7.20 3.51 -11.62
C TYR A 146 -8.40 4.36 -11.25
N SER A 147 -8.59 4.60 -9.98
CA SER A 147 -9.78 5.22 -9.43
C SER A 147 -9.42 6.42 -8.56
N LYS A 148 -10.40 7.26 -8.30
CA LYS A 148 -10.27 8.45 -7.46
C LYS A 148 -11.33 8.46 -6.37
N VAL A 149 -10.92 8.73 -5.14
CA VAL A 149 -11.79 9.03 -4.00
C VAL A 149 -11.33 10.34 -3.35
N GLY A 150 -12.23 11.28 -3.15
CA GLY A 150 -11.83 12.63 -2.76
C GLY A 150 -10.83 13.21 -3.76
N ASN A 151 -9.66 13.62 -3.30
CA ASN A 151 -8.56 14.10 -4.14
C ASN A 151 -7.43 13.08 -4.33
N THR A 152 -7.65 11.83 -3.91
CA THR A 152 -6.63 10.78 -3.95
C THR A 152 -6.91 9.80 -5.08
N GLU A 153 -5.93 9.62 -5.96
CA GLU A 153 -5.92 8.56 -6.96
C GLU A 153 -5.27 7.31 -6.39
N PHE A 154 -5.80 6.15 -6.73
CA PHE A 154 -5.28 4.87 -6.30
C PHE A 154 -5.55 3.79 -7.35
N VAL A 155 -4.86 2.67 -7.26
CA VAL A 155 -5.03 1.55 -8.17
C VAL A 155 -5.48 0.30 -7.42
N SER A 156 -6.44 -0.42 -7.98
CA SER A 156 -6.86 -1.74 -7.52
C SER A 156 -6.64 -2.79 -8.62
N ARG A 157 -6.24 -3.98 -8.20
CA ARG A 157 -6.12 -5.16 -9.07
C ARG A 157 -7.31 -6.06 -8.80
N VAL A 158 -8.23 -6.13 -9.77
CA VAL A 158 -9.48 -6.87 -9.66
C VAL A 158 -9.59 -7.94 -10.75
N ASP A 159 -10.57 -8.81 -10.64
CA ASP A 159 -10.86 -9.80 -11.68
C ASP A 159 -11.28 -9.09 -12.99
N ALA A 160 -10.97 -9.70 -14.13
CA ALA A 160 -11.34 -9.12 -15.43
C ALA A 160 -12.85 -8.87 -15.57
N ARG A 161 -13.68 -9.66 -14.87
CA ARG A 161 -15.15 -9.50 -14.85
C ARG A 161 -15.63 -8.25 -14.14
N ASP A 162 -14.77 -7.68 -13.29
CA ASP A 162 -15.05 -6.46 -12.54
C ASP A 162 -14.55 -5.20 -13.26
N TYR A 163 -14.43 -5.27 -14.58
CA TYR A 163 -14.10 -4.13 -15.43
C TYR A 163 -15.18 -3.04 -15.32
N HIS A 164 -14.72 -1.80 -15.22
CA HIS A 164 -15.58 -0.60 -15.23
C HIS A 164 -15.04 0.40 -16.24
N ASN A 165 -15.94 1.10 -16.93
CA ASN A 165 -15.54 2.16 -17.84
C ASN A 165 -15.11 3.43 -17.09
N PRO A 166 -14.23 4.25 -17.67
CA PRO A 166 -13.92 5.56 -17.15
C PRO A 166 -15.18 6.40 -16.90
N GLY A 167 -15.23 7.06 -15.75
CA GLY A 167 -16.39 7.85 -15.31
C GLY A 167 -17.43 7.08 -14.50
N GLU A 168 -17.41 5.76 -14.52
CA GLU A 168 -18.31 4.95 -13.71
C GLU A 168 -17.90 4.98 -12.23
N LYS A 169 -18.90 4.91 -11.35
CA LYS A 169 -18.68 4.69 -9.92
C LYS A 169 -18.52 3.20 -9.65
N VAL A 170 -17.58 2.88 -8.77
CA VAL A 170 -17.27 1.52 -8.35
C VAL A 170 -17.25 1.43 -6.84
N ARG A 171 -17.74 0.32 -6.31
CA ARG A 171 -17.61 -0.03 -4.89
C ARG A 171 -16.43 -0.99 -4.76
N LEU A 172 -15.47 -0.62 -3.93
CA LEU A 172 -14.26 -1.38 -3.67
C LEU A 172 -14.16 -1.67 -2.19
N THR A 173 -13.78 -2.89 -1.83
CA THR A 173 -13.51 -3.22 -0.43
C THR A 173 -12.00 -3.34 -0.20
N PHE A 174 -11.52 -2.74 0.89
CA PHE A 174 -10.15 -2.77 1.32
C PHE A 174 -9.95 -3.89 2.34
N ASN A 175 -9.08 -4.86 2.06
CA ASN A 175 -8.72 -5.88 3.04
C ASN A 175 -7.77 -5.27 4.10
N LEU A 176 -8.34 -4.67 5.12
CA LEU A 176 -7.57 -3.97 6.17
C LEU A 176 -6.77 -4.90 7.07
N ASN A 177 -7.00 -6.21 7.03
CA ASN A 177 -6.12 -7.18 7.69
C ASN A 177 -4.72 -7.22 7.04
N LYS A 178 -4.62 -6.85 5.77
CA LYS A 178 -3.37 -6.75 5.02
C LYS A 178 -2.85 -5.32 4.86
N ALA A 179 -3.52 -4.35 5.44
CA ALA A 179 -3.09 -2.96 5.40
C ALA A 179 -1.82 -2.73 6.23
N HIS A 180 -1.08 -1.72 5.85
CA HIS A 180 0.09 -1.23 6.57
C HIS A 180 -0.20 0.19 7.07
N PHE A 181 0.36 0.53 8.22
CA PHE A 181 0.22 1.86 8.80
C PHE A 181 1.59 2.47 9.00
N PHE A 182 1.74 3.73 8.64
CA PHE A 182 3.00 4.45 8.73
C PHE A 182 2.81 5.77 9.47
N ASN A 183 3.77 6.10 10.32
CA ASN A 183 3.79 7.38 11.01
C ASN A 183 4.06 8.52 10.01
N ASP A 184 3.25 9.59 10.06
CA ASP A 184 3.33 10.70 9.09
C ASP A 184 4.60 11.55 9.24
N GLU A 185 5.19 11.60 10.42
CA GLU A 185 6.39 12.42 10.69
C GLU A 185 7.67 11.67 10.32
N THR A 186 7.72 10.36 10.61
CA THR A 186 8.94 9.55 10.46
C THR A 186 8.94 8.64 9.24
N ASP A 187 7.78 8.46 8.59
CA ASP A 187 7.52 7.46 7.54
C ASP A 187 7.75 6.00 7.97
N GLN A 188 8.02 5.76 9.25
CA GLN A 188 8.24 4.43 9.78
C GLN A 188 6.94 3.64 9.93
N SER A 189 7.02 2.33 9.70
CA SER A 189 5.91 1.42 9.95
C SER A 189 5.51 1.46 11.43
N ILE A 190 4.21 1.49 11.67
CA ILE A 190 3.61 1.36 13.00
C ILE A 190 3.39 -0.14 13.26
N VAL A 191 4.30 -0.76 14.01
CA VAL A 191 4.31 -2.19 14.33
C VAL A 191 4.06 -2.44 15.81
#